data_08db53b7d7b1b2f6d07d2ff19bf321b3
#
_entry.id   08db53b7d7b1b2f6d07d2ff19bf321b3
#
_cell.length_a   1.000
_cell.length_b   1.000
_cell.length_c   1.000
_cell.angle_alpha   90.00
_cell.angle_beta   90.00
_cell.angle_gamma   90.00
#
_symmetry.space_group_name_H-M   'P 1'
#
loop_
_entity.id
_entity.type
_entity.pdbx_description
1 polymer ?
#
loop_
_entity_poly.entity_id
_entity_poly.type
_entity_poly.pdbx_seq_one_letter_code
_entity_poly.pdbx_strand_id
1 'polypeptide(L)'
;MSGFNVLELAAKIPDEASAYRYLEGLRWDDTPVCGHCLSENVTYLNPANGSSRKTRTGAVSERRVWKCRDCRKQFSVLTNTIMHGTKIPIRTWVFVIYEMCACKNGIAAREIERRYGVTPKSAWFMLHRIRAAMDNDGIPVLWTGTVQADETWIGGKPSNRHGHQRGKGGQGRTDKTPVVSLVHQETGQVRSRVV
;
A
#
# COMPACT_ATOMS: atom_id res chain seq x y z
N MET A 1 3.37 -24.47 3.74
CA MET A 1 3.49 -23.30 2.85
C MET A 1 4.91 -22.78 3.00
N SER A 2 5.76 -22.88 1.97
CA SER A 2 7.07 -22.24 1.99
C SER A 2 6.82 -20.73 2.01
N GLY A 3 7.09 -20.10 3.15
CA GLY A 3 6.88 -18.68 3.31
C GLY A 3 7.79 -17.92 2.36
N PHE A 4 7.19 -17.08 1.52
CA PHE A 4 7.91 -16.13 0.68
C PHE A 4 8.76 -15.21 1.58
N ASN A 5 10.07 -15.26 1.44
CA ASN A 5 11.00 -14.53 2.30
C ASN A 5 11.64 -13.32 1.61
N VAL A 6 12.24 -12.42 2.39
CA VAL A 6 12.83 -11.18 1.87
C VAL A 6 13.99 -11.43 0.91
N LEU A 7 14.74 -12.51 1.09
CA LEU A 7 15.87 -12.85 0.21
C LEU A 7 15.37 -13.30 -1.16
N GLU A 8 14.32 -14.11 -1.19
CA GLU A 8 13.66 -14.50 -2.45
C GLU A 8 13.07 -13.28 -3.17
N LEU A 9 12.46 -12.35 -2.43
CA LEU A 9 11.98 -11.09 -3.00
C LEU A 9 13.12 -10.27 -3.59
N ALA A 10 14.24 -10.14 -2.86
CA ALA A 10 15.42 -9.42 -3.31
C ALA A 10 16.04 -10.03 -4.57
N ALA A 11 16.06 -11.36 -4.66
CA ALA A 11 16.53 -12.08 -5.84
C ALA A 11 15.62 -11.88 -7.06
N LYS A 12 14.28 -11.82 -6.86
CA LYS A 12 13.32 -11.54 -7.92
C LYS A 12 13.33 -10.07 -8.39
N ILE A 13 13.69 -9.15 -7.50
CA ILE A 13 13.65 -7.70 -7.76
C ILE A 13 15.03 -7.08 -7.46
N PRO A 14 16.05 -7.40 -8.27
CA PRO A 14 17.39 -6.84 -8.07
C PRO A 14 17.46 -5.34 -8.39
N ASP A 15 16.65 -4.85 -9.32
CA ASP A 15 16.65 -3.47 -9.81
C ASP A 15 15.23 -2.90 -9.98
N GLU A 16 15.15 -1.63 -10.38
CA GLU A 16 13.87 -0.92 -10.59
C GLU A 16 13.11 -1.48 -11.80
N ALA A 17 13.80 -1.89 -12.86
CA ALA A 17 13.17 -2.48 -14.04
C ALA A 17 12.49 -3.82 -13.72
N SER A 18 13.13 -4.63 -12.89
CA SER A 18 12.56 -5.89 -12.39
C SER A 18 11.34 -5.67 -11.50
N ALA A 19 11.34 -4.57 -10.70
CA ALA A 19 10.18 -4.21 -9.90
C ALA A 19 8.95 -3.91 -10.76
N TYR A 20 9.12 -3.18 -11.86
CA TYR A 20 8.03 -2.94 -12.81
C TYR A 20 7.51 -4.24 -13.43
N ARG A 21 8.41 -5.11 -13.90
CA ARG A 21 8.03 -6.42 -14.49
C ARG A 21 7.32 -7.31 -13.48
N TYR A 22 7.79 -7.33 -12.25
CA TYR A 22 7.17 -8.07 -11.17
C TYR A 22 5.72 -7.61 -10.89
N LEU A 23 5.49 -6.29 -10.82
CA LEU A 23 4.14 -5.74 -10.65
C LEU A 23 3.24 -5.95 -11.87
N GLU A 24 3.79 -5.91 -13.07
CA GLU A 24 3.05 -6.21 -14.31
C GLU A 24 2.56 -7.67 -14.31
N GLY A 25 3.42 -8.62 -13.93
CA GLY A 25 3.03 -10.02 -13.76
C GLY A 25 1.96 -10.23 -12.69
N LEU A 26 2.06 -9.54 -11.54
CA LEU A 26 1.04 -9.63 -10.50
C LEU A 26 -0.31 -9.03 -10.88
N ARG A 27 -0.32 -8.01 -11.72
CA ARG A 27 -1.54 -7.25 -12.04
C ARG A 27 -2.25 -7.75 -13.29
N TRP A 28 -1.51 -8.19 -14.28
CA TRP A 28 -2.02 -8.44 -15.61
C TRP A 28 -1.76 -9.86 -16.12
N ASP A 29 -1.02 -10.68 -15.36
CA ASP A 29 -0.44 -11.91 -15.87
C ASP A 29 0.28 -11.64 -17.21
N ASP A 30 -0.26 -12.11 -18.33
CA ASP A 30 0.35 -11.91 -19.65
C ASP A 30 -0.36 -10.84 -20.49
N THR A 31 -1.56 -10.40 -20.12
CA THR A 31 -2.36 -9.48 -20.93
C THR A 31 -2.57 -8.14 -20.23
N PRO A 32 -1.83 -7.08 -20.62
CA PRO A 32 -2.00 -5.75 -20.03
C PRO A 32 -3.37 -5.16 -20.29
N VAL A 33 -3.99 -4.66 -19.23
CA VAL A 33 -5.34 -4.06 -19.27
C VAL A 33 -5.25 -2.57 -18.98
N CYS A 34 -5.98 -1.76 -19.73
CA CYS A 34 -6.02 -0.32 -19.57
C CYS A 34 -6.56 0.07 -18.18
N GLY A 35 -5.78 0.83 -17.39
CA GLY A 35 -6.21 1.30 -16.08
C GLY A 35 -7.33 2.35 -16.09
N HIS A 36 -7.79 2.81 -17.27
CA HIS A 36 -8.83 3.83 -17.39
C HIS A 36 -10.18 3.27 -17.87
N CYS A 37 -10.18 2.37 -18.86
CA CYS A 37 -11.38 1.84 -19.48
C CYS A 37 -11.46 0.31 -19.47
N LEU A 38 -10.49 -0.36 -18.86
CA LEU A 38 -10.40 -1.82 -18.73
C LEU A 38 -10.30 -2.57 -20.08
N SER A 39 -9.96 -1.90 -21.17
CA SER A 39 -9.75 -2.51 -22.48
C SER A 39 -8.41 -3.23 -22.56
N GLU A 40 -8.36 -4.36 -23.25
CA GLU A 40 -7.15 -5.11 -23.57
C GLU A 40 -6.50 -4.63 -24.87
N ASN A 41 -7.18 -3.77 -25.65
CA ASN A 41 -6.65 -3.20 -26.89
C ASN A 41 -5.60 -2.13 -26.60
N VAL A 42 -4.41 -2.58 -26.21
CA VAL A 42 -3.33 -1.74 -25.73
C VAL A 42 -2.04 -2.01 -26.51
N THR A 43 -1.19 -1.00 -26.59
CA THR A 43 0.11 -1.08 -27.27
C THR A 43 1.20 -0.57 -26.34
N TYR A 44 2.28 -1.32 -26.21
CA TYR A 44 3.46 -0.86 -25.49
C TYR A 44 4.14 0.29 -26.27
N LEU A 45 4.40 1.39 -25.57
CA LEU A 45 5.10 2.51 -26.15
C LEU A 45 6.61 2.33 -25.94
N ASN A 46 7.27 1.67 -26.88
CA ASN A 46 8.73 1.61 -26.90
C ASN A 46 9.31 3.01 -27.08
N PRO A 47 10.40 3.37 -26.38
CA PRO A 47 11.19 4.54 -26.71
C PRO A 47 11.71 4.44 -28.16
N ALA A 48 11.64 5.55 -28.90
CA ALA A 48 12.16 5.57 -30.28
C ALA A 48 13.67 5.22 -30.30
N ASN A 49 14.08 4.43 -31.27
CA ASN A 49 15.49 4.09 -31.54
C ASN A 49 16.25 3.42 -30.38
N GLY A 50 15.57 2.62 -29.54
CA GLY A 50 16.22 1.93 -28.42
C GLY A 50 16.74 2.87 -27.33
N SER A 51 16.43 4.17 -27.41
CA SER A 51 16.79 5.12 -26.35
C SER A 51 15.96 4.88 -25.10
N SER A 52 16.58 4.94 -23.93
CA SER A 52 15.84 4.91 -22.66
C SER A 52 15.03 6.18 -22.46
N ARG A 53 13.82 6.05 -21.86
CA ARG A 53 13.03 7.22 -21.48
C ARG A 53 13.80 8.04 -20.45
N LYS A 54 13.87 9.34 -20.66
CA LYS A 54 14.48 10.26 -19.71
C LYS A 54 13.42 11.02 -18.91
N THR A 55 13.68 11.23 -17.64
CA THR A 55 12.89 12.13 -16.80
C THR A 55 13.19 13.59 -17.18
N ARG A 56 12.41 14.54 -16.65
CA ARG A 56 12.68 15.98 -16.84
C ARG A 56 14.08 16.40 -16.36
N THR A 57 14.65 15.67 -15.42
CA THR A 57 16.00 15.89 -14.86
C THR A 57 17.10 15.13 -15.59
N GLY A 58 16.78 14.46 -16.69
CA GLY A 58 17.76 13.71 -17.51
C GLY A 58 18.04 12.28 -17.02
N ALA A 59 17.54 11.86 -15.86
CA ALA A 59 17.71 10.49 -15.38
C ALA A 59 16.93 9.48 -16.23
N VAL A 60 17.46 8.27 -16.39
CA VAL A 60 16.79 7.18 -17.10
C VAL A 60 15.56 6.74 -16.30
N SER A 61 14.43 6.58 -17.00
CA SER A 61 13.17 6.11 -16.41
C SER A 61 12.90 4.67 -16.82
N GLU A 62 12.89 3.77 -15.87
CA GLU A 62 12.56 2.36 -16.07
C GLU A 62 11.04 2.11 -16.18
N ARG A 63 10.25 3.19 -16.09
CA ARG A 63 8.79 3.10 -16.15
C ARG A 63 8.32 2.64 -17.53
N ARG A 64 7.64 1.51 -17.58
CA ARG A 64 6.97 1.01 -18.77
C ARG A 64 5.65 1.74 -19.00
N VAL A 65 5.41 2.23 -20.19
CA VAL A 65 4.22 3.01 -20.55
C VAL A 65 3.49 2.33 -21.69
N TRP A 66 2.20 2.20 -21.53
CA TRP A 66 1.26 1.60 -22.48
C TRP A 66 0.29 2.66 -22.99
N LYS A 67 -0.21 2.49 -24.19
CA LYS A 67 -1.27 3.32 -24.77
C LYS A 67 -2.48 2.45 -25.10
N CYS A 68 -3.63 2.84 -24.58
CA CYS A 68 -4.89 2.24 -24.98
C CYS A 68 -5.33 2.81 -26.33
N ARG A 69 -5.75 1.94 -27.24
CA ARG A 69 -6.26 2.33 -28.55
C ARG A 69 -7.70 2.82 -28.48
N ASP A 70 -8.50 2.32 -27.54
CA ASP A 70 -9.92 2.66 -27.38
C ASP A 70 -10.08 4.03 -26.73
N CYS A 71 -9.59 4.22 -25.50
CA CYS A 71 -9.69 5.51 -24.80
C CYS A 71 -8.55 6.50 -25.11
N ARG A 72 -7.55 6.10 -25.90
CA ARG A 72 -6.37 6.88 -26.35
C ARG A 72 -5.46 7.41 -25.20
N LYS A 73 -5.73 7.04 -23.97
CA LYS A 73 -4.92 7.45 -22.80
C LYS A 73 -3.69 6.59 -22.63
N GLN A 74 -2.64 7.20 -22.09
CA GLN A 74 -1.45 6.48 -21.67
C GLN A 74 -1.60 6.02 -20.21
N PHE A 75 -1.06 4.86 -19.88
CA PHE A 75 -1.08 4.29 -18.55
C PHE A 75 0.17 3.44 -18.29
N SER A 76 0.35 3.06 -17.06
CA SER A 76 1.39 2.13 -16.62
C SER A 76 0.79 1.20 -15.57
N VAL A 77 1.54 0.20 -15.15
CA VAL A 77 1.13 -0.70 -14.06
C VAL A 77 0.76 0.04 -12.78
N LEU A 78 1.25 1.26 -12.59
CA LEU A 78 0.95 2.09 -11.40
C LEU A 78 -0.37 2.86 -11.50
N THR A 79 -0.98 2.94 -12.70
CA THR A 79 -2.20 3.73 -12.90
C THR A 79 -3.35 3.16 -12.08
N ASN A 80 -4.02 4.02 -11.31
CA ASN A 80 -5.10 3.65 -10.38
C ASN A 80 -4.70 2.61 -9.31
N THR A 81 -3.44 2.66 -8.87
CA THR A 81 -2.95 1.90 -7.72
C THR A 81 -2.54 2.85 -6.58
N ILE A 82 -2.23 2.30 -5.43
CA ILE A 82 -1.67 3.06 -4.30
C ILE A 82 -0.34 3.75 -4.63
N MET A 83 0.33 3.29 -5.68
CA MET A 83 1.59 3.85 -6.16
C MET A 83 1.39 4.90 -7.27
N HIS A 84 0.13 5.25 -7.60
CA HIS A 84 -0.15 6.24 -8.65
C HIS A 84 0.52 7.60 -8.34
N GLY A 85 1.23 8.14 -9.33
CA GLY A 85 1.90 9.44 -9.20
C GLY A 85 3.09 9.49 -8.25
N THR A 86 3.57 8.35 -7.75
CA THR A 86 4.73 8.30 -6.87
C THR A 86 6.01 8.78 -7.56
N LYS A 87 6.90 9.42 -6.78
CA LYS A 87 8.28 9.74 -7.13
C LYS A 87 9.27 8.81 -6.43
N ILE A 88 8.80 7.99 -5.50
CA ILE A 88 9.60 7.02 -4.77
C ILE A 88 9.83 5.81 -5.67
N PRO A 89 11.03 5.22 -5.71
CA PRO A 89 11.31 4.02 -6.49
C PRO A 89 10.32 2.90 -6.21
N ILE A 90 9.87 2.20 -7.25
CA ILE A 90 8.87 1.14 -7.11
C ILE A 90 9.43 -0.06 -6.34
N ARG A 91 10.71 -0.34 -6.54
CA ARG A 91 11.41 -1.33 -5.73
C ARG A 91 11.24 -1.06 -4.23
N THR A 92 11.43 0.17 -3.80
CA THR A 92 11.21 0.57 -2.39
C THR A 92 9.77 0.32 -1.94
N TRP A 93 8.78 0.64 -2.78
CA TRP A 93 7.36 0.37 -2.47
C TRP A 93 7.11 -1.12 -2.24
N VAL A 94 7.61 -1.99 -3.11
CA VAL A 94 7.39 -3.44 -3.00
C VAL A 94 7.99 -3.99 -1.69
N PHE A 95 9.20 -3.56 -1.34
CA PHE A 95 9.82 -3.99 -0.08
C PHE A 95 9.10 -3.45 1.15
N VAL A 96 8.64 -2.21 1.14
CA VAL A 96 7.88 -1.63 2.26
C VAL A 96 6.53 -2.33 2.44
N ILE A 97 5.85 -2.68 1.35
CA ILE A 97 4.63 -3.49 1.40
C ILE A 97 4.92 -4.86 2.02
N TYR A 98 5.98 -5.53 1.56
CA TYR A 98 6.38 -6.82 2.11
C TYR A 98 6.66 -6.73 3.62
N GLU A 99 7.47 -5.78 4.06
CA GLU A 99 7.78 -5.62 5.49
C GLU A 99 6.55 -5.32 6.34
N MET A 100 5.66 -4.47 5.82
CA MET A 100 4.43 -4.14 6.54
C MET A 100 3.52 -5.36 6.73
N CYS A 101 3.47 -6.26 5.74
CA CYS A 101 2.71 -7.50 5.83
C CYS A 101 3.42 -8.57 6.69
N ALA A 102 4.75 -8.61 6.68
CA ALA A 102 5.54 -9.59 7.42
C ALA A 102 5.70 -9.25 8.92
N CYS A 103 5.65 -7.97 9.29
CA CYS A 103 5.85 -7.54 10.67
C CYS A 103 4.56 -7.70 11.50
N LYS A 104 4.59 -8.57 12.51
CA LYS A 104 3.45 -8.84 13.41
C LYS A 104 2.86 -7.57 14.05
N ASN A 105 3.71 -6.64 14.47
CA ASN A 105 3.30 -5.41 15.17
C ASN A 105 3.25 -4.18 14.25
N GLY A 106 3.34 -4.40 12.93
CA GLY A 106 3.52 -3.32 11.96
C GLY A 106 4.93 -2.72 12.00
N ILE A 107 5.14 -1.65 11.24
CA ILE A 107 6.43 -0.99 11.13
C ILE A 107 6.29 0.52 11.28
N ALA A 108 7.24 1.15 11.98
CA ALA A 108 7.25 2.59 12.18
C ALA A 108 7.84 3.33 10.96
N ALA A 109 7.34 4.55 10.66
CA ALA A 109 7.86 5.37 9.55
C ALA A 109 9.36 5.68 9.69
N ARG A 110 9.85 5.87 10.92
CA ARG A 110 11.28 6.07 11.20
C ARG A 110 12.14 4.85 10.88
N GLU A 111 11.57 3.66 10.98
CA GLU A 111 12.27 2.42 10.60
C GLU A 111 12.41 2.33 9.06
N ILE A 112 11.35 2.65 8.33
CA ILE A 112 11.38 2.72 6.86
C ILE A 112 12.37 3.79 6.38
N GLU A 113 12.41 4.96 7.01
CA GLU A 113 13.42 5.98 6.74
C GLU A 113 14.84 5.42 6.82
N ARG A 114 15.18 4.75 7.94
CA ARG A 114 16.53 4.19 8.18
C ARG A 114 16.89 3.08 7.19
N ARG A 115 15.93 2.21 6.86
CA ARG A 115 16.19 1.06 5.98
C ARG A 115 16.29 1.43 4.50
N TYR A 116 15.49 2.39 4.06
CA TYR A 116 15.34 2.70 2.62
C TYR A 116 15.84 4.09 2.23
N GLY A 117 16.35 4.89 3.16
CA GLY A 117 16.88 6.23 2.88
C GLY A 117 15.82 7.21 2.35
N VAL A 118 14.53 6.95 2.60
CA VAL A 118 13.45 7.88 2.25
C VAL A 118 13.23 8.89 3.36
N THR A 119 12.64 10.06 3.06
CA THR A 119 12.35 11.03 4.11
C THR A 119 11.26 10.50 5.06
N PRO A 120 11.23 10.92 6.35
CA PRO A 120 10.19 10.51 7.32
C PRO A 120 8.78 10.78 6.81
N LYS A 121 8.59 11.91 6.13
CA LYS A 121 7.31 12.30 5.53
C LYS A 121 6.89 11.33 4.42
N SER A 122 7.84 10.94 3.57
CA SER A 122 7.60 9.97 2.49
C SER A 122 7.28 8.58 3.06
N ALA A 123 8.04 8.13 4.07
CA ALA A 123 7.79 6.86 4.74
C ALA A 123 6.39 6.83 5.38
N TRP A 124 6.02 7.89 6.10
CA TRP A 124 4.70 8.03 6.71
C TRP A 124 3.59 7.98 5.65
N PHE A 125 3.75 8.72 4.55
CA PHE A 125 2.81 8.74 3.43
C PHE A 125 2.64 7.35 2.79
N MET A 126 3.75 6.61 2.57
CA MET A 126 3.69 5.25 2.04
C MET A 126 2.88 4.32 2.95
N LEU A 127 3.20 4.31 4.24
CA LEU A 127 2.53 3.44 5.22
C LEU A 127 1.03 3.74 5.31
N HIS A 128 0.61 5.01 5.25
CA HIS A 128 -0.80 5.38 5.26
C HIS A 128 -1.53 4.93 3.99
N ARG A 129 -0.91 5.06 2.82
CA ARG A 129 -1.50 4.56 1.56
C ARG A 129 -1.64 3.04 1.54
N ILE A 130 -0.65 2.32 2.08
CA ILE A 130 -0.72 0.85 2.19
C ILE A 130 -1.85 0.45 3.14
N ARG A 131 -1.96 1.08 4.32
CA ARG A 131 -3.07 0.81 5.26
C ARG A 131 -4.43 1.09 4.63
N ALA A 132 -4.58 2.21 3.93
CA ALA A 132 -5.82 2.53 3.23
C ALA A 132 -6.18 1.51 2.13
N ALA A 133 -5.19 0.89 1.50
CA ALA A 133 -5.42 -0.17 0.52
C ALA A 133 -5.79 -1.54 1.15
N MET A 134 -5.40 -1.74 2.40
CA MET A 134 -5.78 -2.94 3.17
C MET A 134 -7.18 -2.83 3.76
N ASP A 135 -7.76 -1.64 3.76
CA ASP A 135 -9.10 -1.39 4.25
C ASP A 135 -10.12 -1.87 3.21
N ASN A 136 -10.86 -2.90 3.58
CA ASN A 136 -11.87 -3.54 2.73
C ASN A 136 -13.28 -2.99 2.96
N ASP A 137 -13.44 -1.78 3.48
CA ASP A 137 -14.74 -1.17 3.83
C ASP A 137 -15.76 -1.09 2.66
N GLY A 138 -15.35 -1.41 1.44
CA GLY A 138 -16.22 -1.34 0.26
C GLY A 138 -16.91 -2.65 -0.14
N ILE A 139 -16.56 -3.79 0.43
CA ILE A 139 -17.17 -5.08 0.05
C ILE A 139 -18.02 -5.59 1.22
N PRO A 140 -19.36 -5.59 1.09
CA PRO A 140 -20.22 -6.24 2.05
C PRO A 140 -20.05 -7.76 1.94
N VAL A 141 -19.05 -8.30 2.62
CA VAL A 141 -18.93 -9.75 2.77
C VAL A 141 -19.79 -10.14 3.96
N LEU A 142 -20.85 -10.88 3.69
CA LEU A 142 -21.62 -11.53 4.73
C LEU A 142 -20.81 -12.72 5.23
N TRP A 143 -20.35 -12.66 6.47
CA TRP A 143 -19.67 -13.79 7.09
C TRP A 143 -20.70 -14.83 7.55
N THR A 144 -20.44 -16.08 7.20
CA THR A 144 -21.18 -17.26 7.69
C THR A 144 -20.25 -17.99 8.65
N GLY A 145 -20.78 -18.51 9.77
CA GLY A 145 -19.98 -19.20 10.78
C GLY A 145 -19.80 -18.38 12.07
N THR A 146 -18.76 -18.67 12.82
CA THR A 146 -18.52 -18.05 14.13
C THR A 146 -17.76 -16.74 14.00
N VAL A 147 -18.36 -15.65 14.48
CA VAL A 147 -17.77 -14.31 14.55
C VAL A 147 -17.59 -13.91 16.01
N GLN A 148 -16.37 -13.55 16.40
CA GLN A 148 -16.07 -12.98 17.71
C GLN A 148 -16.09 -11.46 17.62
N ALA A 149 -16.71 -10.80 18.58
CA ALA A 149 -16.72 -9.35 18.71
C ALA A 149 -15.97 -8.92 19.96
N ASP A 150 -15.14 -7.89 19.84
CA ASP A 150 -14.42 -7.26 20.96
C ASP A 150 -14.44 -5.74 20.84
N GLU A 151 -14.44 -5.06 21.95
CA GLU A 151 -14.43 -3.61 22.04
C GLU A 151 -13.12 -3.11 22.64
N THR A 152 -12.48 -2.17 21.94
CA THR A 152 -11.25 -1.55 22.41
C THR A 152 -11.38 -0.04 22.44
N TRP A 153 -10.90 0.58 23.51
CA TRP A 153 -10.91 2.03 23.68
C TRP A 153 -9.53 2.61 23.33
N ILE A 154 -9.42 3.29 22.19
CA ILE A 154 -8.16 3.85 21.70
C ILE A 154 -8.03 5.31 22.13
N GLY A 155 -6.93 5.63 22.79
CA GLY A 155 -6.59 6.99 23.22
C GLY A 155 -5.45 7.01 24.21
N GLY A 156 -4.71 8.13 24.26
CA GLY A 156 -3.61 8.33 25.21
C GLY A 156 -4.12 8.51 26.64
N LYS A 157 -3.21 8.35 27.63
CA LYS A 157 -3.51 8.71 29.02
C LYS A 157 -3.69 10.23 29.12
N PRO A 158 -4.74 10.73 29.83
CA PRO A 158 -4.96 12.16 30.02
C PRO A 158 -3.76 12.88 30.66
N SER A 159 -3.01 12.18 31.51
CA SER A 159 -1.79 12.70 32.13
C SER A 159 -0.69 13.06 31.15
N ASN A 160 -0.66 12.44 29.96
CA ASN A 160 0.35 12.68 28.91
C ASN A 160 -0.03 13.83 27.96
N ARG A 161 -1.20 14.44 28.13
CA ARG A 161 -1.63 15.60 27.34
C ARG A 161 -1.09 16.89 27.94
N HIS A 162 -0.91 17.92 27.09
CA HIS A 162 -0.61 19.27 27.57
C HIS A 162 -1.70 19.76 28.53
N GLY A 163 -1.32 20.56 29.55
CA GLY A 163 -2.20 20.95 30.66
C GLY A 163 -3.55 21.55 30.21
N HIS A 164 -3.55 22.34 29.14
CA HIS A 164 -4.76 22.93 28.56
C HIS A 164 -5.68 21.92 27.84
N GLN A 165 -5.16 20.75 27.48
CA GLN A 165 -5.90 19.66 26.81
C GLN A 165 -6.29 18.54 27.78
N ARG A 166 -5.92 18.65 29.06
CA ARG A 166 -6.37 17.72 30.10
C ARG A 166 -7.82 18.05 30.42
N GLY A 167 -8.74 17.19 30.00
CA GLY A 167 -10.15 17.36 30.31
C GLY A 167 -10.35 17.50 31.83
N LYS A 168 -11.27 18.34 32.23
CA LYS A 168 -11.64 18.55 33.65
C LYS A 168 -12.29 17.28 34.18
N GLY A 169 -11.47 16.49 34.80
CA GLY A 169 -11.90 15.47 35.75
C GLY A 169 -12.66 14.26 35.18
N GLY A 170 -12.37 13.18 35.72
CA GLY A 170 -13.12 11.95 35.57
C GLY A 170 -12.26 10.82 35.06
N GLN A 171 -12.18 9.79 35.86
CA GLN A 171 -11.72 8.46 35.45
C GLN A 171 -12.67 7.87 34.40
N GLY A 172 -13.04 8.66 33.38
CA GLY A 172 -14.04 8.28 32.39
C GLY A 172 -13.46 7.84 31.08
N ARG A 173 -14.09 6.89 30.48
CA ARG A 173 -13.94 6.45 29.07
C ARG A 173 -14.21 7.55 28.05
N THR A 174 -14.64 8.72 28.49
CA THR A 174 -15.17 9.84 27.69
C THR A 174 -14.18 10.47 26.70
N ASP A 175 -12.86 10.30 26.94
CA ASP A 175 -11.81 10.87 26.09
C ASP A 175 -11.16 9.87 25.13
N LYS A 176 -11.67 8.66 25.06
CA LYS A 176 -11.15 7.59 24.21
C LYS A 176 -12.15 7.25 23.12
N THR A 177 -11.64 6.97 21.94
CA THR A 177 -12.45 6.55 20.81
C THR A 177 -12.76 5.06 20.91
N PRO A 178 -14.03 4.65 20.99
CA PRO A 178 -14.39 3.25 20.97
C PRO A 178 -14.18 2.67 19.56
N VAL A 179 -13.62 1.47 19.51
CA VAL A 179 -13.44 0.70 18.29
C VAL A 179 -14.00 -0.69 18.53
N VAL A 180 -14.97 -1.08 17.73
CA VAL A 180 -15.51 -2.45 17.71
C VAL A 180 -14.77 -3.23 16.63
N SER A 181 -14.25 -4.39 17.01
CA SER A 181 -13.57 -5.30 16.10
C SER A 181 -14.32 -6.62 16.02
N LEU A 182 -14.54 -7.08 14.81
CA LEU A 182 -15.13 -8.38 14.51
C LEU A 182 -14.03 -9.27 13.90
N VAL A 183 -13.91 -10.49 14.42
CA VAL A 183 -12.97 -11.50 13.93
C VAL A 183 -13.74 -12.72 13.48
N HIS A 184 -13.57 -13.09 12.21
CA HIS A 184 -14.13 -14.34 11.69
C HIS A 184 -13.20 -15.50 12.05
N GLN A 185 -13.67 -16.45 12.86
CA GLN A 185 -12.84 -17.48 13.47
C GLN A 185 -12.21 -18.42 12.46
N GLU A 186 -12.93 -18.77 11.40
CA GLU A 186 -12.46 -19.74 10.40
C GLU A 186 -11.43 -19.17 9.44
N THR A 187 -11.58 -17.91 9.03
CA THR A 187 -10.70 -17.25 8.04
C THR A 187 -9.65 -16.36 8.66
N GLY A 188 -9.79 -15.99 9.93
CA GLY A 188 -8.93 -15.01 10.61
C GLY A 188 -9.10 -13.57 10.09
N GLN A 189 -10.11 -13.30 9.25
CA GLN A 189 -10.38 -11.95 8.78
C GLN A 189 -10.87 -11.06 9.93
N VAL A 190 -10.36 -9.82 9.96
CA VAL A 190 -10.71 -8.84 10.98
C VAL A 190 -11.36 -7.62 10.33
N ARG A 191 -12.43 -7.13 10.94
CA ARG A 191 -13.04 -5.84 10.60
C ARG A 191 -13.18 -5.01 11.85
N SER A 192 -12.64 -3.79 11.81
CA SER A 192 -12.71 -2.86 12.93
C SER A 192 -13.39 -1.57 12.48
N ARG A 193 -14.26 -1.03 13.32
CA ARG A 193 -14.95 0.23 13.06
C ARG A 193 -14.97 1.11 14.31
N VAL A 194 -14.78 2.40 14.09
CA VAL A 194 -15.02 3.41 15.11
C VAL A 194 -16.54 3.56 15.29
N VAL A 195 -17.01 3.53 16.54
CA VAL A 195 -18.42 3.64 16.92
C VAL A 195 -18.70 4.97 17.59
#